data_1c2ad7cb9adda7bcbfc24f88f76df2c3
#
_entry.id   1c2ad7cb9adda7bcbfc24f88f76df2c3
#
_cell.length_a   1.000
_cell.length_b   1.000
_cell.length_c   1.000
_cell.angle_alpha   90.00
_cell.angle_beta   90.00
_cell.angle_gamma   90.00
#
_symmetry.space_group_name_H-M   'P 1'
#
loop_
_entity.id
_entity.type
_entity.pdbx_description
1 polymer ?
#
loop_
_entity_poly.entity_id
_entity_poly.type
_entity_poly.pdbx_seq_one_letter_code
_entity_poly.pdbx_strand_id
1 'polypeptide(L)'
;GLIILTNDGALAHQLSHPRFQQEKIYEVKVSTADGQELTPKKIQEIQKFLLAGADIGEGDGLAKVKKIKYLQNNRFVITLSEGKKRQIRRLLALKKLTVIDLKRINFAGIDLGSLNLGAWQYLSNEELKKLKAIK
;
A
#
# COMPACT_ATOMS: atom_id res chain seq x y z
N GLY A 1 -7.78 7.45 -0.79
CA GLY A 1 -6.35 7.56 -1.09
C GLY A 1 -6.08 8.09 -2.49
N LEU A 2 -4.79 8.13 -2.84
CA LEU A 2 -4.35 8.63 -4.14
C LEU A 2 -4.86 7.77 -5.29
N ILE A 3 -5.38 8.43 -6.32
CA ILE A 3 -5.69 7.83 -7.61
C ILE A 3 -5.11 8.72 -8.72
N ILE A 4 -4.56 8.10 -9.76
CA ILE A 4 -4.05 8.81 -10.94
C ILE A 4 -4.99 8.54 -12.10
N LEU A 5 -5.46 9.61 -12.77
CA LEU A 5 -6.33 9.53 -13.94
C LEU A 5 -5.53 9.96 -15.17
N THR A 6 -5.64 9.18 -16.25
CA THR A 6 -4.96 9.48 -17.51
C THR A 6 -5.77 8.97 -18.70
N ASN A 7 -5.64 9.63 -19.83
CA ASN A 7 -6.14 9.14 -21.12
C ASN A 7 -5.01 8.53 -22.00
N ASP A 8 -3.78 8.49 -21.47
CA ASP A 8 -2.65 7.82 -22.11
C ASP A 8 -2.69 6.33 -21.78
N GLY A 9 -3.17 5.51 -22.72
CA GLY A 9 -3.32 4.05 -22.51
C GLY A 9 -2.00 3.33 -22.28
N ALA A 10 -0.92 3.76 -22.92
CA ALA A 10 0.40 3.15 -22.73
C ALA A 10 0.92 3.41 -21.31
N LEU A 11 0.76 4.64 -20.82
CA LEU A 11 1.12 5.00 -19.45
C LEU A 11 0.26 4.24 -18.43
N ALA A 12 -1.05 4.18 -18.67
CA ALA A 12 -1.96 3.42 -17.80
C ALA A 12 -1.53 1.96 -17.69
N HIS A 13 -1.16 1.34 -18.81
CA HIS A 13 -0.65 -0.04 -18.82
C HIS A 13 0.64 -0.18 -18.03
N GLN A 14 1.61 0.72 -18.21
CA GLN A 14 2.87 0.70 -17.45
C GLN A 14 2.65 0.86 -15.94
N LEU A 15 1.68 1.67 -15.53
CA LEU A 15 1.39 1.90 -14.13
C LEU A 15 0.63 0.75 -13.47
N SER A 16 -0.22 0.06 -14.23
CA SER A 16 -1.14 -0.93 -13.65
C SER A 16 -0.71 -2.38 -13.84
N HIS A 17 0.08 -2.68 -14.87
CA HIS A 17 0.41 -4.08 -15.18
C HIS A 17 1.45 -4.65 -14.19
N PRO A 18 1.20 -5.84 -13.63
CA PRO A 18 2.04 -6.42 -12.58
C PRO A 18 3.53 -6.57 -12.93
N ARG A 19 3.84 -6.79 -14.22
CA ARG A 19 5.24 -6.97 -14.66
C ARG A 19 6.14 -5.77 -14.36
N PHE A 20 5.56 -4.57 -14.26
CA PHE A 20 6.32 -3.35 -14.01
C PHE A 20 6.55 -3.09 -12.52
N GLN A 21 5.89 -3.84 -11.65
CA GLN A 21 6.09 -3.80 -10.20
C GLN A 21 6.14 -2.39 -9.60
N GLN A 22 5.23 -1.53 -10.04
CA GLN A 22 5.18 -0.15 -9.54
C GLN A 22 4.91 -0.13 -8.04
N GLU A 23 5.72 0.62 -7.32
CA GLU A 23 5.56 0.74 -5.87
C GLU A 23 4.32 1.53 -5.50
N LYS A 24 3.65 1.07 -4.47
CA LYS A 24 2.50 1.71 -3.86
C LYS A 24 2.74 1.79 -2.36
N ILE A 25 2.54 2.96 -1.79
CA ILE A 25 2.73 3.15 -0.35
C ILE A 25 1.39 3.49 0.28
N TYR A 26 1.08 2.77 1.36
CA TYR A 26 -0.19 2.91 2.08
C TYR A 26 0.06 3.27 3.53
N GLU A 27 -0.79 4.15 4.06
CA GLU A 27 -0.94 4.34 5.50
C GLU A 27 -2.13 3.51 5.96
N VAL A 28 -1.90 2.66 6.97
CA VAL A 28 -2.86 1.66 7.41
C VAL A 28 -3.07 1.79 8.91
N LYS A 29 -4.32 1.89 9.34
CA LYS A 29 -4.68 1.80 10.76
C LYS A 29 -5.37 0.48 11.02
N VAL A 30 -4.92 -0.23 12.06
CA VAL A 30 -5.47 -1.53 12.42
C VAL A 30 -6.11 -1.49 13.80
N SER A 31 -7.03 -2.43 14.01
CA SER A 31 -7.64 -2.71 15.31
C SER A 31 -7.32 -4.15 15.70
N THR A 32 -7.00 -4.35 16.97
CA THR A 32 -6.84 -5.66 17.57
C THR A 32 -8.20 -6.20 18.05
N ALA A 33 -8.29 -7.50 18.29
CA ALA A 33 -9.53 -8.13 18.76
C ALA A 33 -10.00 -7.57 20.10
N ASP A 34 -9.09 -7.17 20.97
CA ASP A 34 -9.39 -6.61 22.29
C ASP A 34 -9.41 -5.07 22.33
N GLY A 35 -9.20 -4.42 21.18
CA GLY A 35 -9.19 -2.97 21.05
C GLY A 35 -7.96 -2.27 21.65
N GLN A 36 -6.96 -3.02 22.09
CA GLN A 36 -5.77 -2.47 22.72
C GLN A 36 -4.72 -2.02 21.70
N GLU A 37 -3.79 -1.18 22.13
CA GLU A 37 -2.63 -0.85 21.32
C GLU A 37 -1.70 -2.07 21.19
N LEU A 38 -1.06 -2.17 20.03
CA LEU A 38 -0.07 -3.20 19.78
C LEU A 38 1.16 -3.00 20.68
N THR A 39 1.62 -4.08 21.28
CA THR A 39 2.88 -4.08 22.05
C THR A 39 4.09 -4.08 21.10
N PRO A 40 5.27 -3.63 21.56
CA PRO A 40 6.49 -3.71 20.73
C PRO A 40 6.78 -5.10 20.19
N LYS A 41 6.54 -6.13 21.00
CA LYS A 41 6.72 -7.53 20.57
C LYS A 41 5.77 -7.90 19.44
N LYS A 42 4.50 -7.56 19.56
CA LYS A 42 3.48 -7.79 18.53
C LYS A 42 3.80 -7.04 17.23
N ILE A 43 4.23 -5.80 17.33
CA ILE A 43 4.64 -5.00 16.18
C ILE A 43 5.77 -5.69 15.41
N GLN A 44 6.79 -6.18 16.11
CA GLN A 44 7.90 -6.91 15.49
C GLN A 44 7.43 -8.20 14.80
N GLU A 45 6.55 -8.95 15.45
CA GLU A 45 5.98 -10.18 14.88
C GLU A 45 5.21 -9.90 13.60
N ILE A 46 4.38 -8.86 13.59
CA ILE A 46 3.62 -8.42 12.42
C ILE A 46 4.55 -8.03 11.28
N GLN A 47 5.57 -7.21 11.58
CA GLN A 47 6.53 -6.75 10.58
C GLN A 47 7.26 -7.93 9.93
N LYS A 48 7.77 -8.86 10.73
CA LYS A 48 8.44 -10.07 10.21
C LYS A 48 7.51 -10.91 9.36
N PHE A 49 6.28 -11.11 9.83
CA PHE A 49 5.28 -11.91 9.12
C PHE A 49 4.96 -11.32 7.75
N LEU A 50 4.70 -10.02 7.68
CA LEU A 50 4.35 -9.34 6.43
C LEU A 50 5.52 -9.30 5.44
N LEU A 51 6.74 -9.12 5.92
CA LEU A 51 7.94 -9.13 5.08
C LEU A 51 8.25 -10.52 4.53
N ALA A 52 8.05 -11.56 5.33
CA ALA A 52 8.23 -12.95 4.89
C ALA A 52 7.16 -13.38 3.90
N GLY A 53 5.95 -12.87 4.09
CA GLY A 53 4.81 -13.19 3.25
C GLY A 53 4.06 -14.44 3.71
N ALA A 54 2.85 -14.58 3.22
CA ALA A 54 1.98 -15.70 3.50
C ALA A 54 1.01 -15.93 2.36
N ASP A 55 0.48 -17.15 2.27
CA ASP A 55 -0.59 -17.47 1.33
C ASP A 55 -1.88 -16.79 1.79
N ILE A 56 -2.43 -15.93 0.95
CA ILE A 56 -3.64 -15.18 1.24
C ILE A 56 -4.91 -15.85 0.71
N GLY A 57 -4.79 -17.03 0.14
CA GLY A 57 -5.93 -17.83 -0.34
C GLY A 57 -6.48 -17.37 -1.69
N GLU A 58 -7.61 -17.94 -2.06
CA GLU A 58 -8.34 -17.64 -3.31
C GLU A 58 -7.49 -17.84 -4.58
N GLY A 59 -6.45 -18.67 -4.51
CA GLY A 59 -5.55 -18.92 -5.64
C GLY A 59 -4.51 -17.84 -5.88
N ASP A 60 -4.44 -16.80 -5.04
CA ASP A 60 -3.46 -15.72 -5.17
C ASP A 60 -2.07 -16.08 -4.66
N GLY A 61 -1.96 -17.15 -3.88
CA GLY A 61 -0.68 -17.67 -3.38
C GLY A 61 0.01 -16.76 -2.40
N LEU A 62 1.34 -16.80 -2.42
CA LEU A 62 2.17 -16.02 -1.51
C LEU A 62 2.07 -14.53 -1.82
N ALA A 63 1.72 -13.75 -0.82
CA ALA A 63 1.74 -12.30 -0.86
C ALA A 63 2.65 -11.77 0.24
N LYS A 64 3.43 -10.75 -0.07
CA LYS A 64 4.34 -10.12 0.91
C LYS A 64 4.40 -8.63 0.69
N VAL A 65 4.85 -7.90 1.69
CA VAL A 65 5.13 -6.48 1.57
C VAL A 65 6.62 -6.25 1.32
N LYS A 66 6.95 -5.18 0.62
CA LYS A 66 8.33 -4.81 0.32
C LYS A 66 8.99 -4.12 1.51
N LYS A 67 8.26 -3.21 2.15
CA LYS A 67 8.72 -2.46 3.33
C LYS A 67 7.54 -2.25 4.27
N ILE A 68 7.83 -2.17 5.55
CA ILE A 68 6.85 -1.84 6.56
C ILE A 68 7.50 -1.03 7.68
N LYS A 69 6.81 0.01 8.13
CA LYS A 69 7.23 0.86 9.24
C LYS A 69 6.04 1.08 10.17
N TYR A 70 6.27 0.93 11.45
CA TYR A 70 5.27 1.29 12.46
C TYR A 70 5.40 2.77 12.81
N LEU A 71 4.29 3.47 12.92
CA LEU A 71 4.25 4.87 13.37
C LEU A 71 3.90 4.93 14.86
N GLN A 72 2.62 5.06 15.16
CA GLN A 72 2.04 5.07 16.50
C GLN A 72 0.54 4.82 16.37
N ASN A 73 -0.12 4.54 17.49
CA ASN A 73 -1.58 4.37 17.50
C ASN A 73 -2.07 3.31 16.51
N ASN A 74 -1.36 2.17 16.45
CA ASN A 74 -1.69 1.05 15.56
C ASN A 74 -1.69 1.42 14.07
N ARG A 75 -0.82 2.35 13.67
CA ARG A 75 -0.65 2.77 12.27
C ARG A 75 0.65 2.23 11.71
N PHE A 76 0.59 1.77 10.49
CA PHE A 76 1.75 1.31 9.71
C PHE A 76 1.83 2.07 8.39
N VAL A 77 3.04 2.23 7.89
CA VAL A 77 3.29 2.60 6.49
C VAL A 77 3.81 1.35 5.79
N ILE A 78 3.09 0.91 4.76
CA ILE A 78 3.36 -0.33 4.05
C ILE A 78 3.63 -0.04 2.58
N THR A 79 4.74 -0.56 2.05
CA THR A 79 5.09 -0.47 0.63
C THR A 79 4.87 -1.81 -0.04
N LEU A 80 4.12 -1.81 -1.13
CA LEU A 80 3.92 -2.95 -2.01
C LEU A 80 4.57 -2.70 -3.37
N SER A 81 5.17 -3.73 -3.95
CA SER A 81 5.57 -3.76 -5.36
C SER A 81 4.66 -4.66 -6.21
N GLU A 82 3.66 -5.25 -5.59
CA GLU A 82 2.61 -6.04 -6.23
C GLU A 82 1.24 -5.51 -5.81
N GLY A 83 0.17 -6.02 -6.41
CA GLY A 83 -1.16 -5.52 -6.10
C GLY A 83 -2.21 -6.61 -6.21
N LYS A 84 -2.12 -7.63 -5.35
CA LYS A 84 -3.15 -8.65 -5.24
C LYS A 84 -4.40 -8.08 -4.58
N LYS A 85 -5.55 -8.59 -4.95
CA LYS A 85 -6.85 -8.10 -4.46
C LYS A 85 -6.90 -8.09 -2.93
N ARG A 86 -7.13 -6.91 -2.36
CA ARG A 86 -7.25 -6.71 -0.91
C ARG A 86 -6.06 -7.26 -0.12
N GLN A 87 -4.87 -7.21 -0.69
CA GLN A 87 -3.68 -7.88 -0.16
C GLN A 87 -3.35 -7.49 1.28
N ILE A 88 -3.30 -6.21 1.60
CA ILE A 88 -2.97 -5.74 2.95
C ILE A 88 -4.02 -6.22 3.96
N ARG A 89 -5.31 -6.10 3.62
CA ARG A 89 -6.40 -6.53 4.49
C ARG A 89 -6.34 -8.03 4.77
N ARG A 90 -6.07 -8.83 3.74
CA ARG A 90 -6.00 -10.29 3.86
C ARG A 90 -4.77 -10.75 4.64
N LEU A 91 -3.61 -10.13 4.42
CA LEU A 91 -2.40 -10.42 5.19
C LEU A 91 -2.57 -10.10 6.68
N LEU A 92 -3.11 -8.91 6.98
CA LEU A 92 -3.31 -8.49 8.37
C LEU A 92 -4.38 -9.34 9.07
N ALA A 93 -5.40 -9.79 8.36
CA ALA A 93 -6.42 -10.69 8.90
C ALA A 93 -5.82 -12.01 9.38
N LEU A 94 -4.77 -12.53 8.74
CA LEU A 94 -4.05 -13.73 9.17
C LEU A 94 -3.40 -13.54 10.55
N LYS A 95 -3.14 -12.32 10.95
CA LYS A 95 -2.63 -11.97 12.29
C LYS A 95 -3.73 -11.47 13.22
N LYS A 96 -5.00 -11.73 12.87
CA LYS A 96 -6.18 -11.33 13.65
C LYS A 96 -6.31 -9.81 13.82
N LEU A 97 -5.87 -9.07 12.82
CA LEU A 97 -5.97 -7.62 12.78
C LEU A 97 -7.02 -7.19 11.75
N THR A 98 -7.85 -6.22 12.13
CA THR A 98 -8.82 -5.61 11.25
C THR A 98 -8.28 -4.26 10.76
N VAL A 99 -8.30 -4.05 9.46
CA VAL A 99 -7.95 -2.74 8.87
C VAL A 99 -9.15 -1.82 9.04
N ILE A 100 -8.98 -0.74 9.78
CA ILE A 100 -10.04 0.26 10.01
C ILE A 100 -9.87 1.51 9.15
N ASP A 101 -8.67 1.76 8.64
CA ASP A 101 -8.42 2.80 7.65
C ASP A 101 -7.26 2.38 6.74
N LEU A 102 -7.40 2.62 5.45
CA LEU A 102 -6.41 2.26 4.44
C LEU A 102 -6.36 3.36 3.39
N LYS A 103 -5.21 4.02 3.29
CA LYS A 103 -5.04 5.17 2.42
C LYS A 103 -3.76 5.04 1.60
N ARG A 104 -3.88 4.99 0.28
CA ARG A 104 -2.70 5.04 -0.58
C ARG A 104 -2.17 6.47 -0.59
N ILE A 105 -0.92 6.65 -0.17
CA ILE A 105 -0.26 7.95 -0.04
C ILE A 105 0.79 8.21 -1.12
N ASN A 106 1.22 7.16 -1.80
CA ASN A 106 2.18 7.27 -2.91
C ASN A 106 1.89 6.19 -3.95
N PHE A 107 2.04 6.53 -5.21
CA PHE A 107 1.92 5.59 -6.32
C PHE A 107 2.96 5.94 -7.38
N ALA A 108 3.87 4.98 -7.66
CA ALA A 108 4.91 5.13 -8.67
C ALA A 108 5.75 6.42 -8.50
N GLY A 109 6.03 6.79 -7.26
CA GLY A 109 6.80 7.99 -6.94
C GLY A 109 6.01 9.29 -6.85
N ILE A 110 4.69 9.24 -7.09
CA ILE A 110 3.83 10.41 -6.98
C ILE A 110 3.18 10.42 -5.60
N ASP A 111 3.37 11.49 -4.85
CA ASP A 111 2.82 11.65 -3.51
C ASP A 111 1.42 12.26 -3.53
N LEU A 112 0.57 11.80 -2.62
CA LEU A 112 -0.73 12.42 -2.35
C LEU A 112 -0.55 13.84 -1.80
N GLY A 113 0.47 14.02 -0.95
CA GLY A 113 0.74 15.31 -0.32
C GLY A 113 -0.44 15.82 0.49
N SER A 114 -0.72 17.11 0.36
CA SER A 114 -1.79 17.79 1.08
C SER A 114 -3.12 17.85 0.31
N LEU A 115 -3.26 17.09 -0.76
CA LEU A 115 -4.50 17.08 -1.56
C LEU A 115 -5.66 16.57 -0.69
N ASN A 116 -6.71 17.38 -0.59
CA ASN A 116 -7.89 17.07 0.23
C ASN A 116 -8.72 15.95 -0.39
N LEU A 117 -9.46 15.23 0.46
CA LEU A 117 -10.40 14.20 0.02
C LEU A 117 -11.41 14.79 -1.00
N GLY A 118 -11.57 14.10 -2.12
CA GLY A 118 -12.45 14.53 -3.20
C GLY A 118 -11.88 15.63 -4.10
N ALA A 119 -10.76 16.24 -3.74
CA ALA A 119 -10.08 17.22 -4.56
C ALA A 119 -9.21 16.54 -5.62
N TRP A 120 -8.88 17.29 -6.67
CA TRP A 120 -7.98 16.83 -7.72
C TRP A 120 -7.08 17.98 -8.19
N GLN A 121 -5.96 17.62 -8.77
CA GLN A 121 -5.04 18.59 -9.39
C GLN A 121 -4.27 17.90 -10.53
N TYR A 122 -3.77 18.71 -11.45
CA TYR A 122 -2.87 18.19 -12.47
C TYR A 122 -1.52 17.84 -11.87
N LEU A 123 -0.87 16.82 -12.43
CA LEU A 123 0.51 16.50 -12.09
C LEU A 123 1.43 17.65 -12.53
N SER A 124 2.46 17.92 -11.74
CA SER A 124 3.49 18.87 -12.12
C SER A 124 4.35 18.30 -13.27
N ASN A 125 5.12 19.18 -13.94
CA ASN A 125 6.03 18.73 -14.99
C ASN A 125 7.07 17.73 -14.45
N GLU A 126 7.54 17.92 -13.22
CA GLU A 126 8.48 16.99 -12.58
C GLU A 126 7.84 15.62 -12.32
N GLU A 127 6.60 15.60 -11.84
CA GLU A 127 5.84 14.37 -11.62
C GLU A 127 5.59 13.64 -12.94
N LEU A 128 5.21 14.36 -14.00
CA LEU A 128 5.03 13.79 -15.33
C LEU A 128 6.33 13.17 -15.85
N LYS A 129 7.46 13.84 -15.65
CA LYS A 129 8.78 13.30 -16.04
C LYS A 129 9.07 11.99 -15.30
N LYS A 130 8.77 11.93 -14.00
CA LYS A 130 8.94 10.70 -13.20
C LYS A 130 8.12 9.55 -13.79
N LEU A 131 6.86 9.78 -14.11
CA LEU A 131 5.99 8.74 -14.67
C LEU A 131 6.46 8.28 -16.05
N LYS A 132 6.87 9.22 -16.91
CA LYS A 132 7.33 8.90 -18.26
C LYS A 132 8.70 8.23 -18.30
N ALA A 133 9.51 8.35 -17.25
CA ALA A 133 10.79 7.67 -17.12
C ALA A 133 10.67 6.21 -16.70
N ILE A 134 9.49 5.73 -16.33
CA ILE A 134 9.22 4.35 -15.96
C ILE A 134 9.32 3.45 -17.18
N LYS A 135 10.12 2.38 -17.06
CA LYS A 135 10.34 1.42 -18.14
C LYS A 135 9.75 0.05 -17.79
#